data_b3f3729fedcbc9dbb2164a606568a469
#
_entry.id   b3f3729fedcbc9dbb2164a606568a469
#
_cell.length_a   1.000
_cell.length_b   1.000
_cell.length_c   1.000
_cell.angle_alpha   90.00
_cell.angle_beta   90.00
_cell.angle_gamma   90.00
#
_symmetry.space_group_name_H-M   'P 1'
#
loop_
_entity.id
_entity.type
_entity.pdbx_description
1 polymer ?
#
loop_
_entity_poly.entity_id
_entity_poly.type
_entity_poly.pdbx_seq_one_letter_code
_entity_poly.pdbx_strand_id
1 'polypeptide(L)'
;FRRVLFRSAILITTSEEFAKKVDEEVKGFVEVLSRKEIIQKSLDNFGYILIAEDMDEAIEAANEIAPEHMEIVTANPFEDMMKVKNAGAIFIGEYSSEPLGDYFAGPNHVLPTNGTAKFFSALSVDDFIKKSSIVYYSKSALRNIHKDIIQFATSEQLTAHANSIAVRFEDEDKE
;
A
#
# COMPACT_ATOMS: atom_id res chain seq x y z
N PHE A 1 -18.45 3.12 16.13
CA PHE A 1 -17.98 4.13 17.08
C PHE A 1 -16.46 4.23 17.21
N ARG A 2 -15.72 3.14 17.01
CA ARG A 2 -14.23 3.16 17.06
C ARG A 2 -13.56 3.86 15.88
N ARG A 3 -14.20 3.93 14.71
CA ARG A 3 -13.59 4.50 13.48
C ARG A 3 -13.30 6.01 13.55
N VAL A 4 -14.02 6.75 14.37
CA VAL A 4 -13.88 8.22 14.41
C VAL A 4 -12.73 8.68 15.33
N LEU A 5 -12.25 7.84 16.24
CA LEU A 5 -11.24 8.20 17.24
C LEU A 5 -9.77 8.02 16.77
N PHE A 6 -9.55 7.47 15.58
CA PHE A 6 -8.20 7.14 15.08
C PHE A 6 -7.91 7.66 13.68
N ARG A 7 -8.67 8.62 13.17
CA ARG A 7 -8.34 9.29 11.89
C ARG A 7 -7.29 10.35 12.13
N SER A 8 -6.20 10.30 11.40
CA SER A 8 -5.19 11.34 11.33
C SER A 8 -5.42 12.21 10.10
N ALA A 9 -5.24 13.52 10.26
CA ALA A 9 -5.19 14.47 9.17
C ALA A 9 -3.77 15.06 9.14
N ILE A 10 -3.06 14.86 8.05
CA ILE A 10 -1.66 15.27 7.92
C ILE A 10 -1.52 16.16 6.69
N LEU A 11 -1.07 17.37 6.87
CA LEU A 11 -0.59 18.22 5.80
C LEU A 11 0.91 18.06 5.66
N ILE A 12 1.40 17.83 4.44
CA ILE A 12 2.81 17.91 4.11
C ILE A 12 2.99 19.05 3.09
N THR A 13 3.87 19.98 3.37
CA THR A 13 4.10 21.14 2.51
C THR A 13 5.55 21.59 2.57
N THR A 14 6.02 22.24 1.52
CA THR A 14 7.35 22.87 1.48
C THR A 14 7.33 24.33 1.89
N SER A 15 6.16 24.87 2.28
CA SER A 15 5.98 26.28 2.64
C SER A 15 5.52 26.45 4.08
N GLU A 16 6.38 27.00 4.92
CA GLU A 16 6.03 27.35 6.30
C GLU A 16 4.91 28.42 6.36
N GLU A 17 4.90 29.36 5.42
CA GLU A 17 3.84 30.37 5.34
C GLU A 17 2.47 29.73 5.03
N PHE A 18 2.45 28.79 4.09
CA PHE A 18 1.23 28.06 3.76
C PHE A 18 0.76 27.19 4.94
N ALA A 19 1.68 26.51 5.62
CA ALA A 19 1.39 25.74 6.82
C ALA A 19 0.67 26.56 7.88
N LYS A 20 1.14 27.79 8.16
CA LYS A 20 0.52 28.72 9.12
C LYS A 20 -0.89 29.13 8.69
N LYS A 21 -1.09 29.44 7.41
CA LYS A 21 -2.42 29.78 6.88
C LYS A 21 -3.40 28.65 7.03
N VAL A 22 -2.97 27.40 6.73
CA VAL A 22 -3.83 26.23 6.89
C VAL A 22 -4.18 25.99 8.36
N ASP A 23 -3.23 26.13 9.27
CA ASP A 23 -3.48 25.97 10.71
C ASP A 23 -4.52 26.99 11.22
N GLU A 24 -4.44 28.24 10.77
CA GLU A 24 -5.43 29.28 11.09
C GLU A 24 -6.82 28.95 10.54
N GLU A 25 -6.91 28.53 9.29
CA GLU A 25 -8.19 28.17 8.66
C GLU A 25 -8.81 26.93 9.34
N VAL A 26 -8.01 25.90 9.67
CA VAL A 26 -8.48 24.71 10.39
C VAL A 26 -9.09 25.10 11.74
N LYS A 27 -8.45 26.01 12.50
CA LYS A 27 -9.00 26.52 13.76
C LYS A 27 -10.33 27.23 13.55
N GLY A 28 -10.44 28.03 12.48
CA GLY A 28 -11.68 28.69 12.10
C GLY A 28 -12.81 27.69 11.77
N PHE A 29 -12.51 26.64 10.99
CA PHE A 29 -13.49 25.61 10.65
C PHE A 29 -13.94 24.80 11.86
N VAL A 30 -13.06 24.48 12.80
CA VAL A 30 -13.43 23.76 14.02
C VAL A 30 -14.50 24.51 14.81
N GLU A 31 -14.51 25.84 14.78
CA GLU A 31 -15.52 26.66 15.50
C GLU A 31 -16.92 26.57 14.91
N VAL A 32 -17.04 26.34 13.60
CA VAL A 32 -18.33 26.40 12.88
C VAL A 32 -18.87 25.03 12.47
N LEU A 33 -18.00 24.00 12.40
CA LEU A 33 -18.41 22.68 11.98
C LEU A 33 -19.19 21.93 13.09
N SER A 34 -20.19 21.17 12.66
CA SER A 34 -20.83 20.19 13.55
C SER A 34 -19.78 19.15 14.01
N ARG A 35 -19.95 18.59 15.21
CA ARG A 35 -19.04 17.59 15.80
C ARG A 35 -17.68 18.16 16.24
N LYS A 36 -17.63 19.44 16.60
CA LYS A 36 -16.43 20.18 17.04
C LYS A 36 -15.57 19.38 18.01
N GLU A 37 -16.16 18.80 19.08
CA GLU A 37 -15.40 18.06 20.10
C GLU A 37 -14.66 16.84 19.53
N ILE A 38 -15.23 16.16 18.53
CA ILE A 38 -14.62 15.00 17.90
C ILE A 38 -13.50 15.45 16.98
N ILE A 39 -13.74 16.51 16.21
CA ILE A 39 -12.73 17.11 15.32
C ILE A 39 -11.54 17.57 16.15
N GLN A 40 -11.78 18.31 17.24
CA GLN A 40 -10.71 18.80 18.11
C GLN A 40 -9.88 17.65 18.68
N LYS A 41 -10.50 16.59 19.21
CA LYS A 41 -9.77 15.42 19.70
C LYS A 41 -8.96 14.71 18.62
N SER A 42 -9.46 14.67 17.39
CA SER A 42 -8.72 14.09 16.25
C SER A 42 -7.50 14.91 15.93
N LEU A 43 -7.63 16.23 15.85
CA LEU A 43 -6.54 17.14 15.59
C LEU A 43 -5.49 17.14 16.71
N ASP A 44 -5.92 17.19 17.99
CA ASP A 44 -5.02 17.21 19.15
C ASP A 44 -4.16 15.96 19.25
N ASN A 45 -4.69 14.80 18.84
CA ASN A 45 -3.99 13.51 18.98
C ASN A 45 -3.32 13.03 17.69
N PHE A 46 -3.85 13.40 16.52
CA PHE A 46 -3.48 12.82 15.22
C PHE A 46 -3.42 13.83 14.08
N GLY A 47 -3.54 15.13 14.36
CA GLY A 47 -3.34 16.21 13.40
C GLY A 47 -1.86 16.59 13.34
N TYR A 48 -1.29 16.66 12.13
CA TYR A 48 0.10 17.07 11.95
C TYR A 48 0.24 17.99 10.74
N ILE A 49 1.13 18.96 10.86
CA ILE A 49 1.64 19.73 9.74
C ILE A 49 3.14 19.47 9.65
N LEU A 50 3.57 18.85 8.57
CA LEU A 50 4.97 18.55 8.30
C LEU A 50 5.49 19.53 7.24
N ILE A 51 6.63 20.13 7.51
CA ILE A 51 7.30 21.03 6.58
C ILE A 51 8.53 20.30 6.05
N ALA A 52 8.51 19.99 4.76
CA ALA A 52 9.58 19.34 4.05
C ALA A 52 10.52 20.37 3.40
N GLU A 53 11.77 20.03 3.22
CA GLU A 53 12.74 20.88 2.53
C GLU A 53 12.42 21.03 1.03
N ASP A 54 11.96 19.91 0.42
CA ASP A 54 11.57 19.86 -0.97
C ASP A 54 10.43 18.85 -1.22
N MET A 55 10.02 18.70 -2.48
CA MET A 55 8.95 17.78 -2.87
C MET A 55 9.36 16.32 -2.76
N ASP A 56 10.63 15.98 -2.93
CA ASP A 56 11.11 14.59 -2.83
C ASP A 56 11.04 14.13 -1.37
N GLU A 57 11.45 14.97 -0.41
CA GLU A 57 11.27 14.70 1.01
C GLU A 57 9.79 14.61 1.40
N ALA A 58 8.94 15.50 0.86
CA ALA A 58 7.51 15.45 1.11
C ALA A 58 6.88 14.12 0.66
N ILE A 59 7.26 13.61 -0.51
CA ILE A 59 6.77 12.35 -1.05
C ILE A 59 7.34 11.16 -0.27
N GLU A 60 8.60 11.21 0.15
CA GLU A 60 9.19 10.17 1.00
C GLU A 60 8.45 10.05 2.33
N ALA A 61 8.20 11.18 3.00
CA ALA A 61 7.40 11.21 4.22
C ALA A 61 5.98 10.65 4.00
N ALA A 62 5.32 11.01 2.90
CA ALA A 62 4.01 10.48 2.55
C ALA A 62 4.03 8.97 2.31
N ASN A 63 5.06 8.44 1.63
CA ASN A 63 5.25 7.01 1.43
C ASN A 63 5.49 6.25 2.75
N GLU A 64 6.21 6.86 3.71
CA GLU A 64 6.41 6.28 5.03
C GLU A 64 5.13 6.26 5.86
N ILE A 65 4.29 7.28 5.77
CA ILE A 65 2.97 7.32 6.41
C ILE A 65 2.04 6.29 5.80
N ALA A 66 2.13 6.06 4.49
CA ALA A 66 1.27 5.15 3.72
C ALA A 66 -0.23 5.40 4.01
N PRO A 67 -0.74 6.58 3.66
CA PRO A 67 -2.09 7.00 4.03
C PRO A 67 -3.17 6.18 3.33
N GLU A 68 -4.35 6.13 3.97
CA GLU A 68 -5.57 5.60 3.36
C GLU A 68 -5.99 6.45 2.15
N HIS A 69 -6.01 7.78 2.32
CA HIS A 69 -6.31 8.76 1.29
C HIS A 69 -5.13 9.73 1.16
N MET A 70 -4.67 9.98 -0.05
CA MET A 70 -3.62 10.94 -0.36
C MET A 70 -4.13 11.92 -1.40
N GLU A 71 -4.22 13.19 -1.04
CA GLU A 71 -4.48 14.28 -1.97
C GLU A 71 -3.16 14.91 -2.40
N ILE A 72 -2.94 15.05 -3.70
CA ILE A 72 -1.74 15.69 -4.29
C ILE A 72 -2.18 16.99 -4.97
N VAL A 73 -1.93 18.11 -4.29
CA VAL A 73 -2.28 19.43 -4.77
C VAL A 73 -0.98 20.26 -4.91
N THR A 74 -0.29 20.02 -6.01
CA THR A 74 1.02 20.61 -6.33
C THR A 74 0.99 21.25 -7.71
N ALA A 75 2.07 21.92 -8.10
CA ALA A 75 2.19 22.51 -9.43
C ALA A 75 2.21 21.44 -10.55
N ASN A 76 2.76 20.23 -10.26
CA ASN A 76 2.87 19.13 -11.23
C ASN A 76 2.38 17.82 -10.63
N PRO A 77 1.08 17.71 -10.27
CA PRO A 77 0.58 16.62 -9.45
C PRO A 77 0.67 15.25 -10.13
N PHE A 78 0.64 15.19 -11.48
CA PHE A 78 0.80 13.94 -12.22
C PHE A 78 2.24 13.42 -12.23
N GLU A 79 3.24 14.31 -12.20
CA GLU A 79 4.64 13.92 -12.09
C GLU A 79 4.94 13.46 -10.65
N ASP A 80 4.44 14.18 -9.66
CA ASP A 80 4.61 13.85 -8.26
C ASP A 80 3.94 12.52 -7.90
N MET A 81 2.76 12.23 -8.45
CA MET A 81 2.07 10.95 -8.28
C MET A 81 2.94 9.75 -8.69
N MET A 82 3.78 9.88 -9.72
CA MET A 82 4.63 8.79 -10.19
C MET A 82 5.68 8.34 -9.18
N LYS A 83 5.97 9.17 -8.18
CA LYS A 83 6.91 8.86 -7.09
C LYS A 83 6.21 8.23 -5.87
N VAL A 84 4.87 8.25 -5.82
CA VAL A 84 4.09 7.66 -4.74
C VAL A 84 4.10 6.14 -4.87
N LYS A 85 4.42 5.46 -3.78
CA LYS A 85 4.48 4.00 -3.69
C LYS A 85 3.39 3.42 -2.78
N ASN A 86 3.05 4.15 -1.75
CA ASN A 86 2.24 3.65 -0.64
C ASN A 86 1.08 4.60 -0.34
N ALA A 87 -0.07 4.39 -1.00
CA ALA A 87 -1.32 5.06 -0.66
C ALA A 87 -2.50 4.14 -0.99
N GLY A 88 -3.57 4.20 -0.21
CA GLY A 88 -4.80 3.44 -0.47
C GLY A 88 -5.55 3.98 -1.67
N ALA A 89 -5.75 5.30 -1.73
CA ALA A 89 -6.29 6.02 -2.87
C ALA A 89 -5.52 7.33 -3.07
N ILE A 90 -5.34 7.73 -4.32
CA ILE A 90 -4.64 8.96 -4.69
C ILE A 90 -5.61 9.88 -5.42
N PHE A 91 -5.73 11.11 -4.94
CA PHE A 91 -6.57 12.16 -5.48
C PHE A 91 -5.68 13.26 -6.06
N ILE A 92 -5.88 13.62 -7.32
CA ILE A 92 -4.95 14.46 -8.06
C ILE A 92 -5.59 15.80 -8.40
N GLY A 93 -4.96 16.88 -7.92
CA GLY A 93 -5.36 18.24 -8.18
C GLY A 93 -6.47 18.75 -7.25
N GLU A 94 -6.72 20.05 -7.32
CA GLU A 94 -7.58 20.80 -6.40
C GLU A 94 -9.08 20.43 -6.46
N TYR A 95 -9.52 19.75 -7.53
CA TYR A 95 -10.91 19.37 -7.71
C TYR A 95 -11.19 17.89 -7.41
N SER A 96 -10.19 17.15 -6.95
CA SER A 96 -10.29 15.73 -6.64
C SER A 96 -10.13 15.51 -5.14
N SER A 97 -11.18 15.73 -4.38
CA SER A 97 -11.16 15.55 -2.93
C SER A 97 -11.61 14.14 -2.50
N GLU A 98 -11.25 13.73 -1.30
CA GLU A 98 -11.62 12.44 -0.70
C GLU A 98 -13.12 12.14 -0.80
N PRO A 99 -14.06 13.07 -0.47
CA PRO A 99 -15.49 12.79 -0.57
C PRO A 99 -15.96 12.45 -1.99
N LEU A 100 -15.29 12.97 -3.02
CA LEU A 100 -15.58 12.59 -4.40
C LEU A 100 -15.30 11.10 -4.62
N GLY A 101 -14.18 10.58 -4.11
CA GLY A 101 -13.81 9.17 -4.22
C GLY A 101 -14.78 8.26 -3.49
N ASP A 102 -15.12 8.60 -2.27
CA ASP A 102 -15.98 7.77 -1.42
C ASP A 102 -17.44 7.70 -1.89
N TYR A 103 -17.95 8.79 -2.49
CA TYR A 103 -19.38 8.87 -2.76
C TYR A 103 -19.78 8.82 -4.22
N PHE A 104 -18.89 9.12 -5.18
CA PHE A 104 -19.33 9.28 -6.55
C PHE A 104 -18.37 8.84 -7.66
N ALA A 105 -17.05 8.85 -7.45
CA ALA A 105 -16.07 8.63 -8.51
C ALA A 105 -15.99 7.17 -9.02
N GLY A 106 -16.55 6.21 -8.28
CA GLY A 106 -16.65 4.81 -8.70
C GLY A 106 -15.62 3.84 -8.13
N PRO A 107 -14.38 4.22 -7.75
CA PRO A 107 -13.48 3.32 -7.06
C PRO A 107 -14.06 2.80 -5.74
N ASN A 108 -13.58 1.65 -5.27
CA ASN A 108 -14.02 1.10 -4.00
C ASN A 108 -13.48 1.94 -2.84
N HIS A 109 -14.34 2.26 -1.87
CA HIS A 109 -13.99 3.02 -0.68
C HIS A 109 -13.40 2.15 0.46
N VAL A 110 -13.33 0.83 0.28
CA VAL A 110 -12.66 -0.07 1.22
C VAL A 110 -11.17 -0.06 0.91
N LEU A 111 -10.45 0.73 1.68
CA LEU A 111 -9.05 1.05 1.46
C LEU A 111 -8.19 0.49 2.60
N PRO A 112 -6.89 0.25 2.37
CA PRO A 112 -5.96 -0.12 3.42
C PRO A 112 -5.77 1.03 4.42
N THR A 113 -5.84 0.74 5.71
CA THR A 113 -5.77 1.70 6.81
C THR A 113 -4.51 1.51 7.65
N ASN A 114 -4.16 2.49 8.49
CA ASN A 114 -3.06 2.37 9.47
C ASN A 114 -1.71 1.98 8.87
N GLY A 115 -1.35 2.56 7.74
CA GLY A 115 -0.07 2.32 7.06
C GLY A 115 0.00 0.99 6.30
N THR A 116 -1.10 0.24 6.22
CA THR A 116 -1.12 -1.05 5.51
C THR A 116 -1.10 -0.90 3.99
N ALA A 117 -1.23 0.33 3.47
CA ALA A 117 -1.03 0.61 2.05
C ALA A 117 0.41 0.30 1.56
N LYS A 118 1.35 0.01 2.46
CA LYS A 118 2.69 -0.52 2.14
C LYS A 118 2.64 -1.91 1.49
N PHE A 119 1.55 -2.68 1.69
CA PHE A 119 1.43 -4.06 1.21
C PHE A 119 0.01 -4.51 0.85
N PHE A 120 -1.01 -3.71 1.14
CA PHE A 120 -2.39 -3.97 0.70
C PHE A 120 -2.86 -2.91 -0.29
N SER A 121 -3.79 -3.32 -1.15
CA SER A 121 -4.48 -2.45 -2.10
C SER A 121 -5.94 -2.19 -1.66
N ALA A 122 -6.62 -1.28 -2.35
CA ALA A 122 -8.06 -1.13 -2.24
C ALA A 122 -8.77 -2.45 -2.62
N LEU A 123 -9.91 -2.73 -2.00
CA LEU A 123 -10.70 -3.92 -2.31
C LEU A 123 -11.09 -3.91 -3.81
N SER A 124 -10.75 -4.99 -4.50
CA SER A 124 -10.96 -5.15 -5.93
C SER A 124 -11.53 -6.52 -6.29
N VAL A 125 -11.81 -6.73 -7.56
CA VAL A 125 -12.22 -8.04 -8.08
C VAL A 125 -11.16 -9.11 -7.82
N ASP A 126 -9.88 -8.74 -7.78
CA ASP A 126 -8.77 -9.68 -7.53
C ASP A 126 -8.87 -10.36 -6.16
N ASP A 127 -9.48 -9.71 -5.16
CA ASP A 127 -9.70 -10.29 -3.83
C ASP A 127 -10.70 -11.46 -3.83
N PHE A 128 -11.51 -11.56 -4.88
CA PHE A 128 -12.52 -12.60 -5.06
C PHE A 128 -12.12 -13.65 -6.09
N ILE A 129 -10.97 -13.51 -6.73
CA ILE A 129 -10.46 -14.44 -7.73
C ILE A 129 -9.43 -15.36 -7.10
N LYS A 130 -9.62 -16.68 -7.29
CA LYS A 130 -8.61 -17.68 -6.93
C LYS A 130 -7.65 -17.89 -8.09
N LYS A 131 -6.38 -17.91 -7.78
CA LYS A 131 -5.29 -18.23 -8.70
C LYS A 131 -4.62 -19.53 -8.25
N SER A 132 -4.35 -20.44 -9.19
CA SER A 132 -3.63 -21.69 -8.93
C SER A 132 -2.44 -21.79 -9.88
N SER A 133 -1.31 -22.22 -9.35
CA SER A 133 -0.15 -22.55 -10.18
C SER A 133 -0.36 -23.90 -10.83
N ILE A 134 -0.06 -24.00 -12.13
CA ILE A 134 -0.08 -25.25 -12.89
C ILE A 134 1.36 -25.52 -13.30
N VAL A 135 1.88 -26.69 -12.89
CA VAL A 135 3.25 -27.11 -13.24
C VAL A 135 3.16 -28.42 -14.03
N TYR A 136 3.71 -28.43 -15.24
CA TYR A 136 3.84 -29.62 -16.08
C TYR A 136 5.28 -29.72 -16.61
N TYR A 137 5.89 -30.89 -16.42
CA TYR A 137 7.18 -31.22 -16.99
C TYR A 137 7.07 -32.55 -17.77
N SER A 138 7.66 -32.61 -18.97
CA SER A 138 7.86 -33.89 -19.64
C SER A 138 8.94 -34.71 -18.92
N LYS A 139 8.99 -36.00 -19.15
CA LYS A 139 10.03 -36.90 -18.59
C LYS A 139 11.43 -36.41 -18.96
N SER A 140 11.64 -36.02 -20.22
CA SER A 140 12.92 -35.48 -20.67
C SER A 140 13.31 -34.14 -20.02
N ALA A 141 12.37 -33.23 -19.84
CA ALA A 141 12.62 -31.96 -19.17
C ALA A 141 12.99 -32.20 -17.69
N LEU A 142 12.25 -33.05 -16.97
CA LEU A 142 12.57 -33.37 -15.59
C LEU A 142 13.93 -34.07 -15.47
N ARG A 143 14.29 -34.94 -16.42
CA ARG A 143 15.58 -35.64 -16.43
C ARG A 143 16.76 -34.65 -16.44
N ASN A 144 16.64 -33.54 -17.13
CA ASN A 144 17.73 -32.57 -17.22
C ASN A 144 18.04 -31.87 -15.89
N ILE A 145 17.08 -31.84 -14.94
CA ILE A 145 17.19 -31.07 -13.68
C ILE A 145 16.98 -31.97 -12.42
N HIS A 146 16.69 -33.27 -12.57
CA HIS A 146 16.32 -34.11 -11.42
C HIS A 146 17.41 -34.19 -10.36
N LYS A 147 18.70 -34.25 -10.77
CA LYS A 147 19.82 -34.31 -9.83
C LYS A 147 19.95 -33.05 -8.98
N ASP A 148 19.73 -31.91 -9.58
CA ASP A 148 19.77 -30.61 -8.88
C ASP A 148 18.64 -30.52 -7.85
N ILE A 149 17.43 -31.00 -8.21
CA ILE A 149 16.30 -31.06 -7.28
C ILE A 149 16.60 -31.98 -6.10
N ILE A 150 17.15 -33.19 -6.36
CA ILE A 150 17.53 -34.15 -5.32
C ILE A 150 18.60 -33.55 -4.40
N GLN A 151 19.62 -32.87 -4.97
CA GLN A 151 20.67 -32.25 -4.19
C GLN A 151 20.11 -31.13 -3.31
N PHE A 152 19.23 -30.28 -3.85
CA PHE A 152 18.61 -29.18 -3.11
C PHE A 152 17.74 -29.71 -1.96
N ALA A 153 16.84 -30.66 -2.24
CA ALA A 153 16.01 -31.28 -1.21
C ALA A 153 16.84 -31.98 -0.12
N THR A 154 17.97 -32.63 -0.48
CA THR A 154 18.86 -33.25 0.46
C THR A 154 19.57 -32.22 1.35
N SER A 155 19.99 -31.09 0.80
CA SER A 155 20.62 -30.02 1.57
C SER A 155 19.67 -29.40 2.61
N GLU A 156 18.36 -29.43 2.32
CA GLU A 156 17.29 -29.04 3.24
C GLU A 156 16.85 -30.17 4.20
N GLN A 157 17.49 -31.35 4.11
CA GLN A 157 17.16 -32.56 4.87
C GLN A 157 15.74 -33.11 4.58
N LEU A 158 15.18 -32.76 3.43
CA LEU A 158 13.85 -33.22 2.99
C LEU A 158 13.97 -34.51 2.16
N THR A 159 14.35 -35.60 2.81
CA THR A 159 14.66 -36.88 2.17
C THR A 159 13.48 -37.47 1.38
N ALA A 160 12.24 -37.28 1.83
CA ALA A 160 11.06 -37.72 1.10
C ALA A 160 10.86 -36.93 -0.22
N HIS A 161 11.17 -35.64 -0.25
CA HIS A 161 11.16 -34.81 -1.46
C HIS A 161 12.25 -35.29 -2.43
N ALA A 162 13.47 -35.51 -1.97
CA ALA A 162 14.55 -36.07 -2.78
C ALA A 162 14.16 -37.41 -3.39
N ASN A 163 13.63 -38.32 -2.57
CA ASN A 163 13.21 -39.64 -2.99
C ASN A 163 12.05 -39.57 -4.01
N SER A 164 11.11 -38.67 -3.85
CA SER A 164 10.00 -38.52 -4.80
C SER A 164 10.47 -38.20 -6.23
N ILE A 165 11.61 -37.61 -6.39
CA ILE A 165 12.23 -37.34 -7.71
C ILE A 165 13.09 -38.56 -8.13
N ALA A 166 13.90 -39.11 -7.22
CA ALA A 166 14.80 -40.19 -7.51
C ALA A 166 14.09 -41.44 -8.09
N VAL A 167 12.98 -41.87 -7.48
CA VAL A 167 12.21 -43.04 -7.90
C VAL A 167 11.69 -42.99 -9.34
N ARG A 168 11.61 -41.79 -9.96
CA ARG A 168 11.18 -41.63 -11.34
C ARG A 168 12.22 -42.03 -12.37
N PHE A 169 13.47 -42.19 -11.92
CA PHE A 169 14.63 -42.49 -12.78
C PHE A 169 15.47 -43.69 -12.29
N GLU A 170 15.07 -44.38 -11.21
CA GLU A 170 15.83 -45.49 -10.60
C GLU A 170 16.19 -46.62 -11.57
N ASP A 171 15.31 -46.90 -12.53
CA ASP A 171 15.55 -48.02 -13.49
C ASP A 171 16.53 -47.63 -14.61
N GLU A 172 16.69 -46.32 -14.82
CA GLU A 172 17.54 -45.77 -15.88
C GLU A 172 18.95 -45.43 -15.39
N ASP A 173 19.11 -45.17 -14.09
CA ASP A 173 20.41 -44.88 -13.45
C ASP A 173 21.17 -46.19 -13.08
N LYS A 174 20.56 -47.38 -13.35
CA LYS A 174 21.16 -48.70 -13.13
C LYS A 174 21.79 -49.33 -14.37
N GLU A 175 21.61 -48.69 -15.56
CA GLU A 175 22.28 -49.03 -16.81
C GLU A 175 23.53 -48.15 -17.01
#